data_d852ff12d285a14ee8f0ca6e4e80480f
#
_entry.id   d852ff12d285a14ee8f0ca6e4e80480f
#
_cell.length_a   1.000
_cell.length_b   1.000
_cell.length_c   1.000
_cell.angle_alpha   90.00
_cell.angle_beta   90.00
_cell.angle_gamma   90.00
#
_symmetry.space_group_name_H-M   'P 1'
#
loop_
_entity.id
_entity.type
_entity.pdbx_description
1 polymer ?
#
loop_
_entity_poly.entity_id
_entity_poly.type
_entity_poly.pdbx_seq_one_letter_code
_entity_poly.pdbx_strand_id
1 'polypeptide(L)'
;MAVKIRLSRRGRKKLAMFDVVVADARAPRDGRFIEKLGTYNPNTNPATVVLNEKQAIKWVMDGAQPTDTAKAILSYKGILYAKHLQVGVLKGALTQEQADAKFEAWKAEKEVKIQTKASSIQQSKAKSKATRLEAESKVSATRAENIAAKNKAADDAIVASVVEAINESDEDEVEVAEAPAAEVAVEEAPAAEVAVEEAPAAEVAVEEAPAVEEAPAAEAAPAAEAAEEAPAAE
;
A
#
# COMPACT_ATOMS: atom_id res chain seq x y z
N MET A 1 -13.11 23.50 -32.21
CA MET A 1 -12.80 23.81 -30.77
C MET A 1 -11.61 22.99 -30.33
N ALA A 2 -10.68 23.58 -29.57
CA ALA A 2 -9.50 22.82 -29.10
C ALA A 2 -9.87 21.98 -27.87
N VAL A 3 -9.74 20.67 -27.99
CA VAL A 3 -9.96 19.72 -26.89
C VAL A 3 -8.63 19.46 -26.19
N LYS A 4 -8.62 19.51 -24.86
CA LYS A 4 -7.43 19.27 -24.05
C LYS A 4 -7.63 18.10 -23.08
N ILE A 5 -6.57 17.31 -22.87
CA ILE A 5 -6.49 16.33 -21.79
C ILE A 5 -5.79 17.02 -20.62
N ARG A 6 -6.47 17.10 -19.48
CA ARG A 6 -5.98 17.83 -18.30
C ARG A 6 -6.38 17.16 -17.00
N LEU A 7 -5.81 17.63 -15.90
CA LEU A 7 -6.15 17.19 -14.56
C LEU A 7 -7.23 18.10 -13.96
N SER A 8 -8.32 17.50 -13.50
CA SER A 8 -9.34 18.12 -12.66
C SER A 8 -9.09 17.73 -11.21
N ARG A 9 -9.10 18.68 -10.29
CA ARG A 9 -8.81 18.41 -8.88
C ARG A 9 -10.04 17.84 -8.17
N ARG A 10 -9.80 16.77 -7.42
CA ARG A 10 -10.77 16.13 -6.54
C ARG A 10 -10.16 15.90 -5.15
N GLY A 11 -10.89 15.21 -4.28
CA GLY A 11 -10.44 14.91 -2.93
C GLY A 11 -10.68 16.05 -1.95
N ARG A 12 -10.16 15.88 -0.75
CA ARG A 12 -10.37 16.81 0.37
C ARG A 12 -9.16 17.72 0.60
N LYS A 13 -9.27 18.67 1.54
CA LYS A 13 -8.18 19.56 1.95
C LYS A 13 -6.98 18.71 2.43
N LYS A 14 -5.78 19.03 1.97
CA LYS A 14 -4.50 18.31 2.20
C LYS A 14 -4.35 16.92 1.55
N LEU A 15 -5.41 16.30 1.00
CA LEU A 15 -5.39 15.02 0.31
C LEU A 15 -5.96 15.21 -1.10
N ALA A 16 -5.19 15.84 -1.98
CA ALA A 16 -5.59 16.07 -3.36
C ALA A 16 -5.54 14.76 -4.16
N MET A 17 -6.61 14.46 -4.87
CA MET A 17 -6.68 13.47 -5.94
C MET A 17 -7.02 14.19 -7.24
N PHE A 18 -6.66 13.63 -8.35
CA PHE A 18 -6.90 14.23 -9.65
C PHE A 18 -7.59 13.24 -10.58
N ASP A 19 -8.60 13.75 -11.30
CA ASP A 19 -9.18 13.03 -12.42
C ASP A 19 -8.47 13.48 -13.70
N VAL A 20 -8.06 12.54 -14.53
CA VAL A 20 -7.58 12.80 -15.88
C VAL A 20 -8.79 12.88 -16.78
N VAL A 21 -9.06 14.06 -17.32
CA VAL A 21 -10.29 14.35 -18.08
C VAL A 21 -9.98 14.97 -19.44
N VAL A 22 -10.89 14.73 -20.36
CA VAL A 22 -10.96 15.39 -21.66
C VAL A 22 -11.96 16.52 -21.55
N ALA A 23 -11.54 17.74 -21.83
CA ALA A 23 -12.39 18.91 -21.71
C ALA A 23 -12.06 19.95 -22.79
N ASP A 24 -13.01 20.86 -23.06
CA ASP A 24 -12.78 22.03 -23.88
C ASP A 24 -11.68 22.91 -23.23
N ALA A 25 -10.83 23.49 -24.07
CA ALA A 25 -9.75 24.36 -23.62
C ALA A 25 -10.26 25.58 -22.84
N ARG A 26 -11.46 26.06 -23.12
CA ARG A 26 -12.11 27.23 -22.49
C ARG A 26 -12.79 26.90 -21.15
N ALA A 27 -13.10 25.62 -20.88
CA ALA A 27 -13.80 25.24 -19.66
C ALA A 27 -12.91 25.46 -18.42
N PRO A 28 -13.46 25.85 -17.25
CA PRO A 28 -12.69 25.97 -16.01
C PRO A 28 -12.11 24.62 -15.58
N ARG A 29 -11.04 24.62 -14.77
CA ARG A 29 -10.28 23.43 -14.40
C ARG A 29 -11.14 22.29 -13.85
N ASP A 30 -12.02 22.59 -12.92
CA ASP A 30 -12.87 21.63 -12.20
C ASP A 30 -14.33 21.66 -12.69
N GLY A 31 -14.58 22.30 -13.85
CA GLY A 31 -15.89 22.43 -14.46
C GLY A 31 -16.31 21.18 -15.27
N ARG A 32 -17.26 21.41 -16.19
CA ARG A 32 -17.77 20.37 -17.07
C ARG A 32 -16.65 19.82 -17.95
N PHE A 33 -16.56 18.51 -18.03
CA PHE A 33 -15.66 17.79 -18.92
C PHE A 33 -16.47 16.89 -19.88
N ILE A 34 -15.85 16.49 -20.98
CA ILE A 34 -16.47 15.65 -22.01
C ILE A 34 -16.44 14.19 -21.52
N GLU A 35 -15.25 13.71 -21.14
CA GLU A 35 -15.04 12.34 -20.71
C GLU A 35 -13.96 12.26 -19.62
N LYS A 36 -14.12 11.31 -18.71
CA LYS A 36 -13.13 10.98 -17.69
C LYS A 36 -12.33 9.74 -18.14
N LEU A 37 -11.03 9.94 -18.34
CA LEU A 37 -10.11 8.86 -18.74
C LEU A 37 -9.60 8.03 -17.58
N GLY A 38 -9.58 8.60 -16.36
CA GLY A 38 -9.09 7.89 -15.20
C GLY A 38 -8.79 8.77 -14.00
N THR A 39 -8.01 8.21 -13.06
CA THR A 39 -7.64 8.88 -11.81
C THR A 39 -6.13 8.86 -11.59
N TYR A 40 -5.62 9.92 -10.98
CA TYR A 40 -4.25 10.06 -10.54
C TYR A 40 -4.19 10.40 -9.06
N ASN A 41 -3.54 9.55 -8.29
CA ASN A 41 -3.32 9.75 -6.86
C ASN A 41 -1.83 9.99 -6.57
N PRO A 42 -1.42 11.22 -6.25
CA PRO A 42 -0.04 11.54 -5.90
C PRO A 42 0.32 11.21 -4.44
N ASN A 43 -0.66 10.89 -3.59
CA ASN A 43 -0.43 10.68 -2.16
C ASN A 43 0.21 9.32 -1.84
N THR A 44 0.24 8.41 -2.82
CA THR A 44 0.90 7.10 -2.71
C THR A 44 2.33 7.18 -3.26
N ASN A 45 3.23 6.36 -2.73
CA ASN A 45 4.59 6.23 -3.26
C ASN A 45 4.89 4.75 -3.54
N PRO A 46 4.99 4.36 -4.82
CA PRO A 46 4.85 5.16 -6.04
C PRO A 46 3.42 5.69 -6.27
N ALA A 47 3.29 6.78 -7.02
CA ALA A 47 1.99 7.38 -7.33
C ALA A 47 1.10 6.41 -8.11
N THR A 48 -0.17 6.31 -7.71
CA THR A 48 -1.14 5.42 -8.36
C THR A 48 -1.80 6.12 -9.53
N VAL A 49 -1.73 5.49 -10.71
CA VAL A 49 -2.33 5.98 -11.95
C VAL A 49 -3.23 4.89 -12.52
N VAL A 50 -4.53 5.14 -12.55
CA VAL A 50 -5.53 4.25 -13.16
C VAL A 50 -6.10 4.98 -14.37
N LEU A 51 -5.88 4.45 -15.58
CA LEU A 51 -6.33 5.04 -16.83
C LEU A 51 -6.99 4.00 -17.73
N ASN A 52 -8.03 4.42 -18.45
CA ASN A 52 -8.57 3.66 -19.57
C ASN A 52 -7.69 3.90 -20.80
N GLU A 53 -6.77 2.95 -21.06
CA GLU A 53 -5.76 3.06 -22.11
C GLU A 53 -6.41 3.23 -23.49
N LYS A 54 -7.44 2.44 -23.80
CA LYS A 54 -8.12 2.45 -25.11
C LYS A 54 -8.75 3.83 -25.42
N GLN A 55 -9.48 4.40 -24.48
CA GLN A 55 -10.11 5.71 -24.65
C GLN A 55 -9.06 6.82 -24.71
N ALA A 56 -8.02 6.74 -23.89
CA ALA A 56 -6.96 7.74 -23.91
C ALA A 56 -6.20 7.76 -25.24
N ILE A 57 -5.90 6.57 -25.83
CA ILE A 57 -5.28 6.47 -27.14
C ILE A 57 -6.20 7.08 -28.21
N LYS A 58 -7.49 6.73 -28.20
CA LYS A 58 -8.47 7.27 -29.13
C LYS A 58 -8.48 8.81 -29.13
N TRP A 59 -8.63 9.43 -27.97
CA TRP A 59 -8.64 10.89 -27.86
C TRP A 59 -7.34 11.55 -28.32
N VAL A 60 -6.19 10.91 -28.03
CA VAL A 60 -4.89 11.45 -28.47
C VAL A 60 -4.72 11.28 -29.99
N MET A 61 -5.29 10.24 -30.60
CA MET A 61 -5.32 10.06 -32.06
C MET A 61 -6.27 11.09 -32.72
N ASP A 62 -7.42 11.36 -32.12
CA ASP A 62 -8.40 12.36 -32.59
C ASP A 62 -7.88 13.80 -32.43
N GLY A 63 -6.69 14.00 -31.86
CA GLY A 63 -6.02 15.29 -31.79
C GLY A 63 -6.20 16.04 -30.48
N ALA A 64 -6.72 15.43 -29.43
CA ALA A 64 -6.77 16.06 -28.10
C ALA A 64 -5.34 16.37 -27.59
N GLN A 65 -5.12 17.63 -27.18
CA GLN A 65 -3.81 18.10 -26.73
C GLN A 65 -3.65 17.87 -25.21
N PRO A 66 -2.71 17.03 -24.76
CA PRO A 66 -2.44 16.90 -23.33
C PRO A 66 -1.69 18.12 -22.79
N THR A 67 -2.03 18.56 -21.57
CA THR A 67 -1.21 19.50 -20.80
C THR A 67 0.10 18.81 -20.37
N ASP A 68 1.12 19.57 -19.97
CA ASP A 68 2.45 19.03 -19.65
C ASP A 68 2.40 17.93 -18.58
N THR A 69 1.64 18.15 -17.51
CA THR A 69 1.45 17.15 -16.46
C THR A 69 0.68 15.93 -16.95
N ALA A 70 -0.39 16.12 -17.74
CA ALA A 70 -1.12 15.02 -18.34
C ALA A 70 -0.25 14.23 -19.33
N LYS A 71 0.58 14.92 -20.12
CA LYS A 71 1.54 14.31 -21.04
C LYS A 71 2.53 13.40 -20.30
N ALA A 72 3.05 13.84 -19.15
CA ALA A 72 3.93 13.02 -18.31
C ALA A 72 3.22 11.75 -17.80
N ILE A 73 1.97 11.86 -17.34
CA ILE A 73 1.15 10.73 -16.88
C ILE A 73 0.84 9.75 -18.03
N LEU A 74 0.44 10.27 -19.19
CA LEU A 74 0.18 9.46 -20.38
C LEU A 74 1.45 8.75 -20.89
N SER A 75 2.59 9.43 -20.85
CA SER A 75 3.89 8.83 -21.17
C SER A 75 4.29 7.74 -20.16
N TYR A 76 4.03 7.96 -18.88
CA TYR A 76 4.29 6.97 -17.83
C TYR A 76 3.53 5.66 -18.06
N LYS A 77 2.28 5.74 -18.54
CA LYS A 77 1.43 4.59 -18.90
C LYS A 77 1.65 4.06 -20.33
N GLY A 78 2.49 4.72 -21.13
CA GLY A 78 2.80 4.29 -22.48
C GLY A 78 1.81 4.68 -23.57
N ILE A 79 0.79 5.49 -23.24
CA ILE A 79 -0.24 5.90 -24.21
C ILE A 79 0.35 6.69 -25.38
N LEU A 80 1.35 7.52 -25.13
CA LEU A 80 2.04 8.24 -26.21
C LEU A 80 2.88 7.33 -27.10
N TYR A 81 3.44 6.26 -26.51
CA TYR A 81 4.16 5.25 -27.27
C TYR A 81 3.20 4.41 -28.12
N ALA A 82 2.07 3.98 -27.57
CA ALA A 82 1.01 3.32 -28.33
C ALA A 82 0.50 4.18 -29.49
N LYS A 83 0.28 5.49 -29.26
CA LYS A 83 -0.04 6.44 -30.33
C LYS A 83 1.02 6.40 -31.44
N HIS A 84 2.30 6.45 -31.08
CA HIS A 84 3.39 6.46 -32.06
C HIS A 84 3.39 5.18 -32.90
N LEU A 85 3.18 4.03 -32.29
CA LEU A 85 3.08 2.74 -32.99
C LEU A 85 1.87 2.70 -33.93
N GLN A 86 0.71 3.16 -33.47
CA GLN A 86 -0.50 3.22 -34.32
C GLN A 86 -0.34 4.17 -35.51
N VAL A 87 0.30 5.31 -35.33
CA VAL A 87 0.64 6.21 -36.44
C VAL A 87 1.61 5.51 -37.43
N GLY A 88 2.52 4.66 -36.91
CA GLY A 88 3.39 3.83 -37.75
C GLY A 88 2.62 2.82 -38.58
N VAL A 89 1.60 2.19 -38.01
CA VAL A 89 0.69 1.26 -38.73
C VAL A 89 -0.12 2.02 -39.80
N LEU A 90 -0.70 3.18 -39.45
CA LEU A 90 -1.45 3.99 -40.43
C LEU A 90 -0.59 4.49 -41.59
N LYS A 91 0.71 4.66 -41.41
CA LYS A 91 1.68 5.01 -42.46
C LYS A 91 2.22 3.82 -43.20
N GLY A 92 1.84 2.61 -42.86
CA GLY A 92 2.31 1.38 -43.48
C GLY A 92 3.77 0.96 -43.15
N ALA A 93 4.36 1.61 -42.11
CA ALA A 93 5.73 1.31 -41.67
C ALA A 93 5.83 0.07 -40.77
N LEU A 94 4.72 -0.33 -40.13
CA LEU A 94 4.62 -1.46 -39.21
C LEU A 94 3.32 -2.21 -39.44
N THR A 95 3.33 -3.53 -39.25
CA THR A 95 2.08 -4.31 -39.14
C THR A 95 1.46 -4.13 -37.73
N GLN A 96 0.15 -4.39 -37.66
CA GLN A 96 -0.55 -4.27 -36.34
C GLN A 96 0.05 -5.23 -35.30
N GLU A 97 0.34 -6.48 -35.70
CA GLU A 97 0.95 -7.46 -34.79
C GLU A 97 2.30 -7.02 -34.23
N GLN A 98 3.14 -6.42 -35.09
CA GLN A 98 4.43 -5.90 -34.66
C GLN A 98 4.29 -4.70 -33.73
N ALA A 99 3.28 -3.87 -33.90
CA ALA A 99 3.00 -2.74 -33.02
C ALA A 99 2.56 -3.23 -31.64
N ASP A 100 1.66 -4.21 -31.60
CA ASP A 100 1.14 -4.80 -30.37
C ASP A 100 2.26 -5.52 -29.59
N ALA A 101 3.07 -6.35 -30.27
CA ALA A 101 4.22 -7.03 -29.64
C ALA A 101 5.24 -6.05 -29.05
N LYS A 102 5.55 -4.93 -29.74
CA LYS A 102 6.44 -3.89 -29.24
C LYS A 102 5.85 -3.16 -28.03
N PHE A 103 4.53 -2.95 -28.01
CA PHE A 103 3.85 -2.29 -26.91
C PHE A 103 3.83 -3.18 -25.66
N GLU A 104 3.56 -4.48 -25.83
CA GLU A 104 3.57 -5.46 -24.73
C GLU A 104 4.96 -5.62 -24.12
N ALA A 105 6.00 -5.73 -24.94
CA ALA A 105 7.39 -5.79 -24.48
C ALA A 105 7.76 -4.55 -23.64
N TRP A 106 7.40 -3.36 -24.13
CA TRP A 106 7.63 -2.11 -23.40
C TRP A 106 6.86 -2.07 -22.06
N LYS A 107 5.61 -2.57 -22.07
CA LYS A 107 4.77 -2.62 -20.86
C LYS A 107 5.36 -3.53 -19.79
N ALA A 108 5.82 -4.72 -20.19
CA ALA A 108 6.48 -5.67 -19.30
C ALA A 108 7.74 -5.08 -18.66
N GLU A 109 8.62 -4.45 -19.45
CA GLU A 109 9.82 -3.77 -18.90
C GLU A 109 9.46 -2.65 -17.92
N LYS A 110 8.39 -1.92 -18.21
CA LYS A 110 7.95 -0.81 -17.37
C LYS A 110 7.39 -1.30 -16.04
N GLU A 111 6.63 -2.38 -16.05
CA GLU A 111 6.09 -3.00 -14.85
C GLU A 111 7.19 -3.52 -13.93
N VAL A 112 8.22 -4.17 -14.47
CA VAL A 112 9.40 -4.59 -13.71
C VAL A 112 10.09 -3.40 -13.04
N LYS A 113 10.28 -2.30 -13.76
CA LYS A 113 10.88 -1.07 -13.23
C LYS A 113 10.03 -0.42 -12.10
N ILE A 114 8.71 -0.52 -12.19
CA ILE A 114 7.79 -0.02 -11.16
C ILE A 114 7.83 -0.92 -9.93
N GLN A 115 7.83 -2.23 -10.11
CA GLN A 115 7.90 -3.21 -9.03
C GLN A 115 9.23 -3.11 -8.25
N THR A 116 10.35 -3.00 -8.96
CA THR A 116 11.67 -2.79 -8.31
C THR A 116 11.72 -1.50 -7.51
N LYS A 117 11.14 -0.41 -8.00
CA LYS A 117 10.99 0.83 -7.22
C LYS A 117 10.11 0.64 -5.98
N ALA A 118 8.96 -0.02 -6.13
CA ALA A 118 8.04 -0.26 -5.03
C ALA A 118 8.71 -1.10 -3.93
N SER A 119 9.40 -2.18 -4.30
CA SER A 119 10.11 -3.05 -3.35
C SER A 119 11.27 -2.31 -2.65
N SER A 120 12.05 -1.51 -3.36
CA SER A 120 13.12 -0.67 -2.79
C SER A 120 12.58 0.32 -1.76
N ILE A 121 11.46 1.00 -2.06
CA ILE A 121 10.81 1.93 -1.14
C ILE A 121 10.26 1.19 0.10
N GLN A 122 9.69 0.01 -0.09
CA GLN A 122 9.18 -0.81 1.00
C GLN A 122 10.31 -1.29 1.92
N GLN A 123 11.42 -1.74 1.34
CA GLN A 123 12.62 -2.14 2.10
C GLN A 123 13.23 -0.96 2.88
N SER A 124 13.33 0.23 2.27
CA SER A 124 13.85 1.41 2.96
C SER A 124 12.97 1.83 4.12
N LYS A 125 11.63 1.77 3.96
CA LYS A 125 10.68 2.03 5.06
C LYS A 125 10.77 0.97 6.17
N ALA A 126 10.94 -0.31 5.82
CA ALA A 126 11.14 -1.37 6.80
C ALA A 126 12.43 -1.19 7.59
N LYS A 127 13.55 -0.89 6.92
CA LYS A 127 14.83 -0.60 7.56
C LYS A 127 14.74 0.60 8.51
N SER A 128 14.16 1.71 8.07
CA SER A 128 14.01 2.89 8.92
C SER A 128 13.09 2.64 10.13
N LYS A 129 12.06 1.80 9.97
CA LYS A 129 11.21 1.38 11.09
C LYS A 129 11.98 0.49 12.08
N ALA A 130 12.78 -0.46 11.58
CA ALA A 130 13.60 -1.34 12.42
C ALA A 130 14.63 -0.56 13.24
N THR A 131 15.39 0.34 12.60
CA THR A 131 16.37 1.20 13.30
C THR A 131 15.74 2.10 14.35
N ARG A 132 14.51 2.60 14.09
CA ARG A 132 13.79 3.40 15.08
C ARG A 132 13.34 2.55 16.27
N LEU A 133 12.82 1.34 16.03
CA LEU A 133 12.43 0.42 17.10
C LEU A 133 13.63 -0.01 17.96
N GLU A 134 14.79 -0.26 17.33
CA GLU A 134 16.03 -0.57 18.06
C GLU A 134 16.52 0.62 18.92
N ALA A 135 16.40 1.84 18.40
CA ALA A 135 16.74 3.03 19.17
C ALA A 135 15.78 3.24 20.35
N GLU A 136 14.48 3.05 20.12
CA GLU A 136 13.44 3.15 21.16
C GLU A 136 13.62 2.07 22.24
N SER A 137 13.97 0.82 21.86
CA SER A 137 14.23 -0.26 22.82
C SER A 137 15.46 0.02 23.69
N LYS A 138 16.54 0.57 23.13
CA LYS A 138 17.72 0.99 23.87
C LYS A 138 17.39 2.10 24.89
N VAL A 139 16.65 3.11 24.45
CA VAL A 139 16.21 4.19 25.36
C VAL A 139 15.28 3.68 26.45
N SER A 140 14.40 2.73 26.13
CA SER A 140 13.53 2.09 27.11
C SER A 140 14.33 1.27 28.13
N ALA A 141 15.31 0.48 27.69
CA ALA A 141 16.19 -0.29 28.56
C ALA A 141 16.99 0.61 29.52
N THR A 142 17.65 1.65 29.00
CA THR A 142 18.39 2.58 29.84
C THR A 142 17.50 3.33 30.84
N ARG A 143 16.26 3.64 30.46
CA ARG A 143 15.29 4.25 31.37
C ARG A 143 14.88 3.28 32.47
N ALA A 144 14.62 2.01 32.13
CA ALA A 144 14.30 0.97 33.11
C ALA A 144 15.46 0.74 34.11
N GLU A 145 16.70 0.68 33.63
CA GLU A 145 17.90 0.59 34.49
C GLU A 145 18.04 1.78 35.44
N ASN A 146 17.81 2.99 34.94
CA ASN A 146 17.85 4.19 35.76
C ASN A 146 16.76 4.22 36.84
N ILE A 147 15.56 3.72 36.51
CA ILE A 147 14.45 3.59 37.48
C ILE A 147 14.79 2.53 38.53
N ALA A 148 15.30 1.37 38.10
CA ALA A 148 15.72 0.31 39.02
C ALA A 148 16.85 0.76 39.95
N ALA A 149 17.83 1.49 39.44
CA ALA A 149 18.89 2.09 40.26
C ALA A 149 18.38 3.10 41.28
N LYS A 150 17.42 3.96 40.87
CA LYS A 150 16.80 4.93 41.81
C LYS A 150 15.97 4.23 42.90
N ASN A 151 15.23 3.19 42.52
CA ASN A 151 14.45 2.41 43.48
C ASN A 151 15.36 1.73 44.51
N LYS A 152 16.44 1.06 44.02
CA LYS A 152 17.44 0.48 44.89
C LYS A 152 18.06 1.53 45.86
N ALA A 153 18.47 2.68 45.34
CA ALA A 153 19.01 3.73 46.18
C ALA A 153 18.00 4.28 47.22
N ALA A 154 16.71 4.32 46.88
CA ALA A 154 15.66 4.68 47.80
C ALA A 154 15.43 3.57 48.85
N ASP A 155 15.42 2.34 48.46
CA ASP A 155 15.28 1.19 49.37
C ASP A 155 16.48 1.10 50.34
N ASP A 156 17.71 1.30 49.84
CA ASP A 156 18.93 1.34 50.66
C ASP A 156 18.92 2.50 51.64
N ALA A 157 18.40 3.67 51.23
CA ALA A 157 18.22 4.83 52.15
C ALA A 157 17.17 4.57 53.24
N ILE A 158 16.08 3.89 52.90
CA ILE A 158 15.06 3.50 53.89
C ILE A 158 15.64 2.49 54.89
N VAL A 159 16.35 1.46 54.37
CA VAL A 159 17.01 0.46 55.23
C VAL A 159 18.04 1.13 56.18
N ALA A 160 18.84 2.09 55.66
CA ALA A 160 19.79 2.83 56.44
C ALA A 160 19.10 3.63 57.56
N SER A 161 18.01 4.33 57.25
CA SER A 161 17.24 5.11 58.24
C SER A 161 16.56 4.23 59.29
N VAL A 162 16.11 3.03 58.92
CA VAL A 162 15.53 2.07 59.85
C VAL A 162 16.63 1.49 60.78
N VAL A 163 17.82 1.20 60.26
CA VAL A 163 18.96 0.71 61.07
C VAL A 163 19.44 1.80 62.02
N GLU A 164 19.50 3.07 61.64
CA GLU A 164 19.80 4.21 62.53
C GLU A 164 18.73 4.32 63.66
N ALA A 165 17.45 4.24 63.28
CA ALA A 165 16.36 4.30 64.29
C ALA A 165 16.38 3.11 65.26
N ILE A 166 16.82 1.94 64.84
CA ILE A 166 17.01 0.76 65.74
C ILE A 166 18.21 0.96 66.65
N ASN A 167 19.32 1.50 66.15
CA ASN A 167 20.51 1.77 66.99
C ASN A 167 20.30 2.87 68.03
N GLU A 168 19.45 3.89 67.75
CA GLU A 168 19.08 4.92 68.70
C GLU A 168 18.11 4.42 69.79
N SER A 169 17.41 3.28 69.55
CA SER A 169 16.48 2.69 70.53
C SER A 169 17.12 1.68 71.49
N ASP A 170 18.42 1.35 71.34
CA ASP A 170 19.13 0.39 72.22
C ASP A 170 19.83 1.03 73.43
N GLU A 171 19.68 2.35 73.68
CA GLU A 171 20.24 3.04 74.88
C GLU A 171 19.25 3.32 76.03
N ASP A 172 17.94 2.92 75.90
CA ASP A 172 17.01 3.08 77.07
C ASP A 172 16.23 1.78 77.35
N GLU A 173 16.73 1.10 78.43
CA GLU A 173 16.09 0.18 79.39
C GLU A 173 15.04 -0.84 78.94
N VAL A 174 15.48 -2.07 79.07
CA VAL A 174 14.79 -3.30 79.46
C VAL A 174 13.54 -3.09 80.31
N GLU A 175 12.34 -3.33 79.82
CA GLU A 175 11.28 -3.94 80.60
C GLU A 175 10.46 -4.92 79.73
N VAL A 176 10.53 -6.17 80.16
CA VAL A 176 9.85 -7.31 79.61
C VAL A 176 8.36 -7.15 79.73
N ALA A 177 7.64 -7.10 78.68
CA ALA A 177 6.23 -7.42 78.62
C ALA A 177 5.91 -8.21 77.35
N GLU A 178 5.47 -9.40 77.67
CA GLU A 178 4.98 -10.51 76.85
C GLU A 178 3.99 -10.06 75.74
N ALA A 179 4.17 -10.63 74.57
CA ALA A 179 3.41 -10.43 73.35
C ALA A 179 1.89 -10.61 73.45
N PRO A 180 1.14 -10.08 72.47
CA PRO A 180 0.54 -11.06 71.58
C PRO A 180 0.76 -10.76 70.10
N ALA A 181 0.91 -11.87 69.38
CA ALA A 181 0.97 -11.94 67.93
C ALA A 181 -0.16 -11.17 67.25
N ALA A 182 0.19 -10.12 66.55
CA ALA A 182 -0.72 -9.51 65.56
C ALA A 182 -0.35 -10.04 64.16
N GLU A 183 -1.24 -10.84 63.65
CA GLU A 183 -1.27 -11.22 62.25
C GLU A 183 -1.29 -9.94 61.38
N VAL A 184 -0.18 -9.71 60.72
CA VAL A 184 -0.16 -8.71 59.64
C VAL A 184 -0.82 -9.36 58.44
N ALA A 185 -2.09 -9.02 58.26
CA ALA A 185 -2.76 -9.30 57.00
C ALA A 185 -2.00 -8.58 55.88
N VAL A 186 -1.38 -9.34 55.02
CA VAL A 186 -0.85 -8.89 53.75
C VAL A 186 -2.07 -8.56 52.89
N GLU A 187 -2.40 -7.28 52.82
CA GLU A 187 -3.40 -6.76 51.91
C GLU A 187 -2.79 -6.80 50.50
N GLU A 188 -3.15 -7.86 49.81
CA GLU A 188 -2.85 -8.11 48.41
C GLU A 188 -3.50 -6.99 47.60
N ALA A 189 -2.70 -6.09 47.05
CA ALA A 189 -3.17 -5.08 46.11
C ALA A 189 -3.79 -5.78 44.91
N PRO A 190 -5.00 -5.38 44.46
CA PRO A 190 -5.60 -5.99 43.33
C PRO A 190 -4.78 -5.66 42.07
N ALA A 191 -4.25 -6.71 41.43
CA ALA A 191 -3.72 -6.66 40.09
C ALA A 191 -4.79 -6.06 39.17
N ALA A 192 -4.49 -4.93 38.56
CA ALA A 192 -5.32 -4.37 37.51
C ALA A 192 -5.32 -5.37 36.34
N GLU A 193 -6.38 -6.15 36.23
CA GLU A 193 -6.71 -6.89 35.02
C GLU A 193 -6.87 -5.88 33.89
N VAL A 194 -5.85 -5.80 33.04
CA VAL A 194 -5.98 -5.20 31.72
C VAL A 194 -6.86 -6.16 30.93
N ALA A 195 -8.16 -5.82 30.85
CA ALA A 195 -9.08 -6.46 29.92
C ALA A 195 -8.52 -6.26 28.51
N VAL A 196 -7.92 -7.30 27.98
CA VAL A 196 -7.69 -7.44 26.52
C VAL A 196 -9.08 -7.65 25.94
N GLU A 197 -9.65 -6.60 25.41
CA GLU A 197 -10.85 -6.64 24.59
C GLU A 197 -10.50 -7.41 23.32
N GLU A 198 -10.83 -8.69 23.35
CA GLU A 198 -10.75 -9.62 22.23
C GLU A 198 -11.78 -9.16 21.20
N ALA A 199 -11.30 -8.55 20.12
CA ALA A 199 -12.12 -8.22 18.98
C ALA A 199 -12.73 -9.52 18.41
N PRO A 200 -14.05 -9.56 18.14
CA PRO A 200 -14.65 -10.76 17.60
C PRO A 200 -14.07 -11.04 16.21
N ALA A 201 -13.50 -12.22 16.06
CA ALA A 201 -13.13 -12.80 14.78
C ALA A 201 -14.40 -12.82 13.89
N ALA A 202 -14.36 -12.04 12.82
CA ALA A 202 -15.36 -12.14 11.75
C ALA A 202 -15.16 -13.52 11.11
N GLU A 203 -16.11 -14.43 11.38
CA GLU A 203 -16.32 -15.64 10.60
C GLU A 203 -16.59 -15.22 9.15
N VAL A 204 -15.57 -15.40 8.33
CA VAL A 204 -15.75 -15.39 6.88
C VAL A 204 -16.44 -16.69 6.53
N ALA A 205 -17.75 -16.62 6.34
CA ALA A 205 -18.51 -17.68 5.71
C ALA A 205 -17.91 -17.92 4.32
N VAL A 206 -17.26 -19.05 4.18
CA VAL A 206 -16.88 -19.59 2.87
C VAL A 206 -18.18 -20.06 2.23
N GLU A 207 -18.75 -19.23 1.39
CA GLU A 207 -19.85 -19.58 0.51
C GLU A 207 -19.29 -20.51 -0.56
N GLU A 208 -19.65 -21.76 -0.44
CA GLU A 208 -19.37 -22.87 -1.32
C GLU A 208 -19.93 -22.56 -2.71
N ALA A 209 -19.06 -22.35 -3.69
CA ALA A 209 -19.44 -22.15 -5.08
C ALA A 209 -20.08 -23.43 -5.62
N PRO A 210 -21.24 -23.36 -6.30
CA PRO A 210 -21.88 -24.53 -6.87
C PRO A 210 -21.03 -25.12 -8.01
N ALA A 211 -20.96 -26.44 -8.02
CA ALA A 211 -20.30 -27.29 -8.99
C ALA A 211 -20.60 -26.87 -10.43
N VAL A 212 -19.54 -26.75 -11.20
CA VAL A 212 -19.59 -26.57 -12.66
C VAL A 212 -20.16 -27.85 -13.25
N GLU A 213 -21.35 -27.72 -13.82
CA GLU A 213 -22.06 -28.72 -14.58
C GLU A 213 -21.28 -29.06 -15.86
N GLU A 214 -21.02 -30.32 -16.02
CA GLU A 214 -20.31 -31.02 -17.08
C GLU A 214 -20.94 -30.70 -18.44
N ALA A 215 -20.18 -30.07 -19.34
CA ALA A 215 -20.57 -29.84 -20.73
C ALA A 215 -20.49 -31.15 -21.50
N PRO A 216 -21.53 -31.53 -22.29
CA PRO A 216 -21.48 -32.74 -23.09
C PRO A 216 -20.54 -32.62 -24.28
N ALA A 217 -19.80 -33.68 -24.50
CA ALA A 217 -18.93 -33.92 -25.64
C ALA A 217 -19.64 -33.68 -26.96
N ALA A 218 -19.12 -32.79 -27.78
CA ALA A 218 -19.51 -32.66 -29.20
C ALA A 218 -18.76 -33.64 -30.05
N GLU A 219 -19.55 -34.42 -30.68
CA GLU A 219 -19.32 -35.52 -31.63
C GLU A 219 -18.61 -35.05 -32.91
N ALA A 220 -17.72 -35.91 -33.32
CA ALA A 220 -17.05 -36.15 -34.61
C ALA A 220 -17.37 -35.27 -35.84
N ALA A 221 -16.31 -34.82 -36.44
CA ALA A 221 -16.24 -34.41 -37.83
C ALA A 221 -16.44 -35.62 -38.80
N PRO A 222 -17.01 -35.44 -39.98
CA PRO A 222 -16.66 -36.27 -41.10
C PRO A 222 -15.77 -35.56 -42.12
N ALA A 223 -14.76 -36.28 -42.55
CA ALA A 223 -13.92 -36.00 -43.70
C ALA A 223 -14.74 -36.07 -45.01
N ALA A 224 -14.43 -35.21 -45.94
CA ALA A 224 -14.63 -35.37 -47.36
C ALA A 224 -13.48 -34.63 -48.03
N GLU A 225 -12.52 -35.30 -48.54
CA GLU A 225 -12.32 -36.00 -49.82
C GLU A 225 -12.26 -35.05 -51.03
N ALA A 226 -11.05 -34.95 -51.49
CA ALA A 226 -10.48 -34.95 -52.83
C ALA A 226 -11.23 -34.32 -54.01
N ALA A 227 -10.48 -33.51 -54.73
CA ALA A 227 -10.24 -33.56 -56.19
C ALA A 227 -9.44 -32.30 -56.55
N GLU A 228 -8.14 -32.34 -56.86
CA GLU A 228 -7.58 -32.72 -58.17
C GLU A 228 -8.24 -31.96 -59.33
N GLU A 229 -7.61 -30.92 -59.79
CA GLU A 229 -7.37 -30.70 -61.25
C GLU A 229 -6.54 -29.43 -61.48
N ALA A 230 -5.30 -29.59 -61.93
CA ALA A 230 -4.60 -28.63 -62.76
C ALA A 230 -5.06 -28.78 -64.17
N PRO A 231 -5.07 -27.73 -64.98
CA PRO A 231 -4.26 -27.85 -66.20
C PRO A 231 -3.36 -26.63 -66.47
N ALA A 232 -2.33 -26.97 -67.22
CA ALA A 232 -1.27 -26.20 -67.80
C ALA A 232 -1.71 -25.26 -68.94
N ALA A 233 -0.80 -24.35 -69.26
CA ALA A 233 -0.43 -23.75 -70.53
C ALA A 233 -1.41 -22.78 -71.23
N GLU A 234 -1.08 -21.51 -71.36
CA GLU A 234 -0.43 -20.83 -72.48
C GLU A 234 0.11 -19.49 -72.09
#